data_ebeaf6a81d28e7e522e71dc206ad6fff
#
_entry.id   ebeaf6a81d28e7e522e71dc206ad6fff
#
_cell.length_a   1.000
_cell.length_b   1.000
_cell.length_c   1.000
_cell.angle_alpha   90.00
_cell.angle_beta   90.00
_cell.angle_gamma   90.00
#
_symmetry.space_group_name_H-M   'P 1'
#
loop_
_entity.id
_entity.type
_entity.pdbx_description
1 polymer ?
#
loop_
_entity_poly.entity_id
_entity_poly.type
_entity_poly.pdbx_seq_one_letter_code
_entity_poly.pdbx_strand_id
1 'polypeptide(L)'
;MQNPFTTTFSKTPENTYIHTDQTDEILENFVYEHPSESVYKVTGVRGSGKTVILAKVEEELRNNENKYINWLVFDVNPTRDILAQIAAMLVKEGFGPADTKITGLNISATVLGSGGGLGYTKEKSNDFFDIGVAVETMIQAVQKKGKKILIGIDEVSKSEEMVKFASEYGRWLRAGYPVYFVCTGLYENIQELSNVKNLTFFRRAATVKTEPLNMIRMTEMYRSKLHIDIGQAREMSKITKGYAYAFQELGVLCFKKKDTESLEDILPKLKAELFAYSYEKIWEEMTEMDRFLVSLLTEKEEYKREEVLNLMGARSGNYSMYRDRLIKRGILNSRQGFISLALPYFAEYVKDYC
;
A
#
# COMPACT_ATOMS: atom_id res chain seq x y z
N MET A 1 18.33 2.70 -25.45
CA MET A 1 18.51 2.63 -23.98
C MET A 1 17.13 2.52 -23.37
N GLN A 2 16.90 1.65 -22.38
CA GLN A 2 15.59 1.49 -21.72
C GLN A 2 15.43 2.57 -20.65
N ASN A 3 14.23 3.16 -20.51
CA ASN A 3 13.95 4.14 -19.46
C ASN A 3 14.06 3.46 -18.08
N PRO A 4 14.91 3.95 -17.16
CA PRO A 4 15.06 3.36 -15.84
C PRO A 4 13.90 3.70 -14.89
N PHE A 5 13.16 4.77 -15.15
CA PHE A 5 12.00 5.20 -14.37
C PHE A 5 10.72 4.54 -14.88
N THR A 6 9.77 4.30 -14.02
CA THR A 6 8.50 3.67 -14.36
C THR A 6 7.35 4.22 -13.54
N THR A 7 6.21 4.40 -14.19
CA THR A 7 4.92 4.74 -13.56
C THR A 7 3.96 3.55 -13.60
N THR A 8 4.46 2.37 -13.97
CA THR A 8 3.66 1.14 -13.95
C THR A 8 3.26 0.82 -12.51
N PHE A 9 1.96 0.74 -12.26
CA PHE A 9 1.41 0.41 -10.96
C PHE A 9 1.72 -1.03 -10.55
N SER A 10 1.73 -1.27 -9.24
CA SER A 10 1.89 -2.60 -8.64
C SER A 10 3.22 -3.31 -8.92
N LYS A 11 4.24 -2.58 -9.32
CA LYS A 11 5.58 -3.13 -9.57
C LYS A 11 6.65 -2.33 -8.87
N THR A 12 7.56 -3.02 -8.18
CA THR A 12 8.76 -2.39 -7.64
C THR A 12 9.60 -1.81 -8.78
N PRO A 13 9.99 -0.53 -8.74
CA PRO A 13 10.83 0.07 -9.77
C PRO A 13 12.28 -0.42 -9.61
N GLU A 14 12.62 -1.54 -10.23
CA GLU A 14 13.91 -2.25 -10.07
C GLU A 14 15.14 -1.33 -10.14
N ASN A 15 15.13 -0.36 -11.07
CA ASN A 15 16.28 0.51 -11.34
C ASN A 15 16.29 1.82 -10.56
N THR A 16 15.14 2.22 -10.01
CA THR A 16 14.92 3.53 -9.37
C THR A 16 14.17 3.39 -8.04
N TYR A 17 14.25 2.22 -7.43
CA TYR A 17 13.74 2.01 -6.07
C TYR A 17 14.55 2.86 -5.08
N ILE A 18 13.85 3.63 -4.28
CA ILE A 18 14.43 4.37 -3.16
C ILE A 18 14.02 3.65 -1.88
N HIS A 19 15.02 3.14 -1.21
CA HIS A 19 14.86 2.45 0.05
C HIS A 19 14.24 3.38 1.12
N THR A 20 13.27 2.87 1.87
CA THR A 20 12.51 3.63 2.86
C THR A 20 12.60 2.99 4.24
N ASP A 21 12.62 3.82 5.28
CA ASP A 21 12.66 3.37 6.66
C ASP A 21 11.41 2.54 7.03
N GLN A 22 10.28 2.77 6.35
CA GLN A 22 9.05 2.00 6.51
C GLN A 22 9.19 0.53 6.08
N THR A 23 9.95 0.29 5.02
CA THR A 23 10.26 -1.08 4.58
C THR A 23 11.17 -1.76 5.59
N ASP A 24 12.17 -1.04 6.12
CA ASP A 24 13.08 -1.55 7.13
C ASP A 24 12.35 -1.91 8.42
N GLU A 25 11.48 -1.03 8.92
CA GLU A 25 10.68 -1.28 10.12
C GLU A 25 9.95 -2.63 10.06
N ILE A 26 9.32 -2.91 8.93
CA ILE A 26 8.58 -4.18 8.74
C ILE A 26 9.55 -5.36 8.66
N LEU A 27 10.61 -5.24 7.84
CA LEU A 27 11.56 -6.33 7.62
C LEU A 27 12.39 -6.65 8.87
N GLU A 28 12.85 -5.64 9.61
CA GLU A 28 13.59 -5.82 10.87
C GLU A 28 12.76 -6.57 11.91
N ASN A 29 11.46 -6.26 12.03
CA ASN A 29 10.57 -7.01 12.91
C ASN A 29 10.44 -8.48 12.48
N PHE A 30 10.37 -8.77 11.19
CA PHE A 30 10.19 -10.14 10.68
C PHE A 30 11.46 -11.00 10.72
N VAL A 31 12.65 -10.40 10.91
CA VAL A 31 13.92 -11.13 11.13
C VAL A 31 13.87 -11.97 12.40
N TYR A 32 13.18 -11.51 13.43
CA TYR A 32 13.12 -12.20 14.71
C TYR A 32 12.37 -13.53 14.61
N GLU A 33 12.81 -14.50 15.40
CA GLU A 33 12.10 -15.78 15.54
C GLU A 33 10.66 -15.57 16.03
N HIS A 34 10.50 -14.62 16.96
CA HIS A 34 9.21 -14.20 17.51
C HIS A 34 9.03 -12.68 17.27
N PRO A 35 8.51 -12.27 16.10
CA PRO A 35 8.23 -10.87 15.82
C PRO A 35 7.27 -10.27 16.85
N SER A 36 7.51 -9.03 17.26
CA SER A 36 6.65 -8.31 18.20
C SER A 36 5.30 -7.94 17.57
N GLU A 37 5.31 -7.65 16.26
CA GLU A 37 4.13 -7.33 15.49
C GLU A 37 3.85 -8.43 14.45
N SER A 38 2.60 -8.89 14.42
CA SER A 38 2.15 -9.87 13.42
C SER A 38 1.39 -9.23 12.26
N VAL A 39 0.97 -7.98 12.41
CA VAL A 39 0.15 -7.27 11.43
C VAL A 39 0.66 -5.86 11.21
N TYR A 40 0.90 -5.50 9.96
CA TYR A 40 1.22 -4.14 9.53
C TYR A 40 0.17 -3.60 8.56
N LYS A 41 -0.26 -2.36 8.81
CA LYS A 41 -1.14 -1.59 7.93
C LYS A 41 -0.36 -0.44 7.33
N VAL A 42 -0.09 -0.48 6.04
CA VAL A 42 0.61 0.58 5.32
C VAL A 42 -0.41 1.56 4.75
N THR A 43 -0.36 2.82 5.21
CA THR A 43 -1.29 3.87 4.79
C THR A 43 -0.56 5.04 4.15
N GLY A 44 -1.27 5.79 3.33
CA GLY A 44 -0.76 7.00 2.69
C GLY A 44 -1.64 7.45 1.54
N VAL A 45 -1.34 8.61 1.00
CA VAL A 45 -2.05 9.16 -0.15
C VAL A 45 -1.87 8.25 -1.39
N ARG A 46 -2.78 8.34 -2.35
CA ARG A 46 -2.61 7.68 -3.65
C ARG A 46 -1.27 8.08 -4.29
N GLY A 47 -0.55 7.13 -4.88
CA GLY A 47 0.77 7.40 -5.49
C GLY A 47 1.95 7.60 -4.51
N SER A 48 1.75 7.40 -3.20
CA SER A 48 2.82 7.55 -2.20
C SER A 48 3.77 6.35 -2.07
N GLY A 49 3.54 5.27 -2.83
CA GLY A 49 4.40 4.08 -2.83
C GLY A 49 3.99 2.95 -1.89
N LYS A 50 2.76 2.95 -1.36
CA LYS A 50 2.25 1.86 -0.48
C LYS A 50 2.45 0.47 -1.06
N THR A 51 2.00 0.25 -2.29
CA THR A 51 2.14 -1.01 -3.04
C THR A 51 3.61 -1.40 -3.21
N VAL A 52 4.50 -0.41 -3.40
CA VAL A 52 5.95 -0.66 -3.55
C VAL A 52 6.56 -1.16 -2.23
N ILE A 53 6.13 -0.61 -1.09
CA ILE A 53 6.56 -1.09 0.23
C ILE A 53 6.13 -2.55 0.42
N LEU A 54 4.85 -2.87 0.16
CA LEU A 54 4.36 -4.24 0.26
C LEU A 54 5.13 -5.19 -0.66
N ALA A 55 5.23 -4.85 -1.95
CA ALA A 55 5.95 -5.66 -2.94
C ALA A 55 7.42 -5.89 -2.54
N LYS A 56 8.08 -4.87 -1.97
CA LYS A 56 9.48 -5.00 -1.52
C LYS A 56 9.60 -5.90 -0.29
N VAL A 57 8.70 -5.79 0.68
CA VAL A 57 8.66 -6.71 1.82
C VAL A 57 8.45 -8.15 1.36
N GLU A 58 7.53 -8.37 0.43
CA GLU A 58 7.29 -9.70 -0.14
C GLU A 58 8.50 -10.25 -0.90
N GLU A 59 9.13 -9.43 -1.74
CA GLU A 59 10.33 -9.78 -2.50
C GLU A 59 11.47 -10.20 -1.58
N GLU A 60 11.78 -9.40 -0.56
CA GLU A 60 12.86 -9.69 0.40
C GLU A 60 12.60 -10.98 1.18
N LEU A 61 11.37 -11.25 1.59
CA LEU A 61 11.03 -12.47 2.31
C LEU A 61 10.99 -13.71 1.40
N ARG A 62 10.71 -13.57 0.09
CA ARG A 62 10.81 -14.68 -0.88
C ARG A 62 12.25 -15.05 -1.20
N ASN A 63 13.13 -14.04 -1.33
CA ASN A 63 14.52 -14.20 -1.77
C ASN A 63 15.45 -14.75 -0.69
N ASN A 64 15.02 -15.42 0.22
CA ASN A 64 15.48 -16.24 1.33
C ASN A 64 17.00 -16.58 1.45
N GLU A 65 17.88 -15.85 0.76
CA GLU A 65 19.31 -16.10 0.72
C GLU A 65 20.01 -15.60 1.99
N ASN A 66 19.73 -16.12 3.15
CA ASN A 66 20.53 -16.00 4.37
C ASN A 66 20.04 -15.12 5.55
N LYS A 67 18.86 -14.52 5.54
CA LYS A 67 18.42 -13.75 6.71
C LYS A 67 17.10 -14.22 7.31
N TYR A 68 16.19 -14.77 6.51
CA TYR A 68 14.81 -15.01 6.94
C TYR A 68 14.50 -16.50 6.91
N ILE A 69 14.08 -17.03 8.02
CA ILE A 69 13.67 -18.43 8.17
C ILE A 69 12.49 -18.70 7.23
N ASN A 70 12.67 -19.57 6.23
CA ASN A 70 11.63 -20.28 5.45
C ASN A 70 10.24 -19.63 5.38
N TRP A 71 10.13 -18.49 4.71
CA TRP A 71 8.87 -17.81 4.49
C TRP A 71 8.09 -18.38 3.29
N LEU A 72 6.79 -18.59 3.47
CA LEU A 72 5.82 -18.70 2.39
C LEU A 72 5.15 -17.34 2.23
N VAL A 73 5.26 -16.75 1.05
CA VAL A 73 4.77 -15.38 0.80
C VAL A 73 3.62 -15.44 -0.19
N PHE A 74 2.44 -15.05 0.24
CA PHE A 74 1.19 -15.08 -0.51
C PHE A 74 0.71 -13.66 -0.79
N ASP A 75 0.68 -13.29 -2.08
CA ASP A 75 0.04 -12.08 -2.57
C ASP A 75 -1.42 -12.42 -2.92
N VAL A 76 -2.36 -11.82 -2.19
CA VAL A 76 -3.78 -12.20 -2.21
C VAL A 76 -4.64 -11.05 -2.69
N ASN A 77 -5.48 -11.32 -3.68
CA ASN A 77 -6.41 -10.34 -4.22
C ASN A 77 -7.63 -10.15 -3.29
N PRO A 78 -7.88 -8.92 -2.77
CA PRO A 78 -8.97 -8.66 -1.84
C PRO A 78 -10.38 -8.74 -2.45
N THR A 79 -10.50 -8.78 -3.78
CA THR A 79 -11.80 -8.83 -4.48
C THR A 79 -12.32 -10.25 -4.74
N ARG A 80 -11.56 -11.27 -4.34
CA ARG A 80 -11.92 -12.69 -4.48
C ARG A 80 -11.98 -13.34 -3.10
N ASP A 81 -12.54 -14.55 -3.01
CA ASP A 81 -12.50 -15.33 -1.76
C ASP A 81 -11.05 -15.50 -1.28
N ILE A 82 -10.69 -14.77 -0.22
CA ILE A 82 -9.34 -14.71 0.32
C ILE A 82 -8.91 -16.06 0.91
N LEU A 83 -9.81 -16.73 1.63
CA LEU A 83 -9.50 -18.03 2.25
C LEU A 83 -9.28 -19.11 1.18
N ALA A 84 -10.06 -19.07 0.09
CA ALA A 84 -9.88 -19.96 -1.03
C ALA A 84 -8.53 -19.75 -1.74
N GLN A 85 -8.11 -18.50 -1.91
CA GLN A 85 -6.79 -18.18 -2.49
C GLN A 85 -5.66 -18.71 -1.59
N ILE A 86 -5.73 -18.47 -0.28
CA ILE A 86 -4.76 -18.97 0.69
C ILE A 86 -4.69 -20.49 0.66
N ALA A 87 -5.84 -21.17 0.64
CA ALA A 87 -5.90 -22.63 0.54
C ALA A 87 -5.21 -23.13 -0.74
N ALA A 88 -5.50 -22.53 -1.88
CA ALA A 88 -4.90 -22.89 -3.16
C ALA A 88 -3.37 -22.69 -3.16
N MET A 89 -2.88 -21.62 -2.56
CA MET A 89 -1.44 -21.35 -2.43
C MET A 89 -0.77 -22.36 -1.48
N LEU A 90 -1.39 -22.69 -0.35
CA LEU A 90 -0.86 -23.70 0.57
C LEU A 90 -0.81 -25.09 -0.09
N VAL A 91 -1.82 -25.46 -0.86
CA VAL A 91 -1.80 -26.72 -1.65
C VAL A 91 -0.67 -26.72 -2.68
N LYS A 92 -0.47 -25.60 -3.40
CA LYS A 92 0.62 -25.44 -4.36
C LYS A 92 2.00 -25.60 -3.70
N GLU A 93 2.16 -25.14 -2.46
CA GLU A 93 3.38 -25.29 -1.65
C GLU A 93 3.53 -26.68 -1.00
N GLY A 94 2.61 -27.61 -1.30
CA GLY A 94 2.67 -29.01 -0.81
C GLY A 94 2.08 -29.23 0.58
N PHE A 95 1.26 -28.32 1.09
CA PHE A 95 0.60 -28.42 2.39
C PHE A 95 -0.87 -28.88 2.31
N GLY A 96 -1.31 -29.32 1.14
CA GLY A 96 -2.66 -29.88 0.94
C GLY A 96 -2.84 -31.23 1.62
N PRO A 97 -4.10 -31.73 1.73
CA PRO A 97 -4.39 -33.09 2.15
C PRO A 97 -3.66 -34.12 1.27
N ALA A 98 -3.23 -35.23 1.87
CA ALA A 98 -2.38 -36.24 1.23
C ALA A 98 -2.95 -36.84 -0.09
N ASP A 99 -4.28 -36.80 -0.26
CA ASP A 99 -4.98 -37.33 -1.42
C ASP A 99 -5.26 -36.31 -2.53
N THR A 100 -4.79 -35.07 -2.38
CA THR A 100 -5.03 -34.00 -3.37
C THR A 100 -3.99 -34.09 -4.48
N LYS A 101 -4.24 -34.89 -5.53
CA LYS A 101 -3.49 -34.79 -6.79
C LYS A 101 -3.88 -33.49 -7.49
N ILE A 102 -2.95 -32.55 -7.54
CA ILE A 102 -3.09 -31.27 -8.24
C ILE A 102 -3.05 -31.54 -9.74
N THR A 103 -4.18 -31.71 -10.36
CA THR A 103 -4.35 -31.50 -11.81
C THR A 103 -5.04 -30.15 -11.98
N GLY A 104 -4.40 -29.25 -12.69
CA GLY A 104 -4.52 -27.78 -12.75
C GLY A 104 -5.89 -27.10 -12.80
N LEU A 105 -7.01 -27.78 -12.60
CA LEU A 105 -8.37 -27.20 -12.62
C LEU A 105 -9.31 -27.71 -11.52
N ASN A 106 -8.94 -28.73 -10.78
CA ASN A 106 -9.83 -29.42 -9.83
C ASN A 106 -9.64 -29.01 -8.35
N ILE A 107 -8.78 -28.06 -8.04
CA ILE A 107 -8.63 -27.53 -6.67
C ILE A 107 -9.95 -26.91 -6.20
N SER A 108 -10.68 -26.25 -7.11
CA SER A 108 -11.96 -25.61 -6.81
C SER A 108 -13.06 -26.61 -6.42
N ALA A 109 -13.05 -27.81 -6.98
CA ALA A 109 -14.10 -28.79 -6.74
C ALA A 109 -13.87 -29.62 -5.47
N THR A 110 -12.62 -29.92 -5.13
CA THR A 110 -12.27 -30.79 -4.00
C THR A 110 -12.02 -30.01 -2.70
N VAL A 111 -11.45 -28.79 -2.81
CA VAL A 111 -11.15 -27.93 -1.66
C VAL A 111 -12.26 -26.91 -1.41
N LEU A 112 -12.94 -26.45 -2.46
CA LEU A 112 -13.90 -25.34 -2.40
C LEU A 112 -15.38 -25.79 -2.41
N GLY A 113 -15.69 -27.07 -2.39
CA GLY A 113 -17.05 -27.57 -2.22
C GLY A 113 -18.11 -26.79 -2.99
N SER A 114 -18.12 -26.93 -4.33
CA SER A 114 -19.24 -26.54 -5.23
C SER A 114 -19.56 -25.04 -5.36
N GLY A 115 -19.35 -24.55 -6.53
CA GLY A 115 -19.88 -23.28 -7.01
C GLY A 115 -19.71 -23.10 -8.50
N GLY A 116 -20.59 -23.64 -9.33
CA GLY A 116 -20.87 -23.13 -10.68
C GLY A 116 -20.15 -23.82 -11.84
N GLY A 117 -20.81 -24.83 -12.43
CA GLY A 117 -20.91 -24.97 -13.89
C GLY A 117 -19.79 -25.66 -14.63
N LEU A 118 -19.83 -26.97 -14.68
CA LEU A 118 -19.72 -27.84 -15.85
C LEU A 118 -19.70 -29.30 -15.36
N GLY A 119 -20.76 -30.01 -15.69
CA GLY A 119 -21.08 -31.41 -15.49
C GLY A 119 -20.05 -32.33 -14.84
N TYR A 120 -20.20 -32.59 -13.55
CA TYR A 120 -19.62 -33.73 -12.87
C TYR A 120 -20.67 -34.43 -12.04
N THR A 121 -20.73 -35.74 -12.19
CA THR A 121 -21.57 -36.69 -11.43
C THR A 121 -21.30 -36.53 -9.94
N LYS A 122 -22.36 -36.23 -9.24
CA LYS A 122 -22.44 -36.04 -7.80
C LYS A 122 -22.34 -37.40 -7.12
N GLU A 123 -21.16 -37.78 -6.66
CA GLU A 123 -21.09 -38.72 -5.57
C GLU A 123 -21.46 -38.00 -4.26
N LYS A 124 -22.54 -38.43 -3.65
CA LYS A 124 -23.01 -37.93 -2.36
C LYS A 124 -22.02 -38.34 -1.27
N SER A 125 -21.05 -37.48 -0.94
CA SER A 125 -20.49 -37.49 0.41
C SER A 125 -21.16 -36.32 1.17
N ASN A 126 -21.81 -36.66 2.27
CA ASN A 126 -22.41 -35.69 3.20
C ASN A 126 -21.32 -35.03 4.08
N ASP A 127 -20.15 -34.77 3.55
CA ASP A 127 -19.07 -34.18 4.32
C ASP A 127 -19.28 -32.66 4.36
N PHE A 128 -19.55 -32.16 5.55
CA PHE A 128 -19.58 -30.73 5.85
C PHE A 128 -18.16 -30.21 5.68
N PHE A 129 -17.95 -29.44 4.61
CA PHE A 129 -16.66 -28.82 4.29
C PHE A 129 -16.66 -27.37 4.77
N ASP A 130 -15.75 -27.03 5.68
CA ASP A 130 -15.46 -25.68 6.14
C ASP A 130 -14.05 -25.26 5.68
N ILE A 131 -13.97 -24.22 4.83
CA ILE A 131 -12.72 -23.75 4.27
C ILE A 131 -11.79 -23.17 5.36
N GLY A 132 -12.34 -22.57 6.41
CA GLY A 132 -11.56 -22.03 7.53
C GLY A 132 -10.83 -23.16 8.26
N VAL A 133 -11.51 -24.28 8.50
CA VAL A 133 -10.92 -25.47 9.13
C VAL A 133 -9.85 -26.10 8.25
N ALA A 134 -10.10 -26.17 6.93
CA ALA A 134 -9.14 -26.72 5.99
C ALA A 134 -7.84 -25.86 5.94
N VAL A 135 -7.97 -24.55 5.84
CA VAL A 135 -6.83 -23.62 5.86
C VAL A 135 -6.08 -23.73 7.19
N GLU A 136 -6.78 -23.77 8.31
CA GLU A 136 -6.15 -23.92 9.64
C GLU A 136 -5.34 -25.21 9.75
N THR A 137 -5.86 -26.34 9.25
CA THR A 137 -5.14 -27.62 9.20
C THR A 137 -3.85 -27.52 8.38
N MET A 138 -3.91 -26.85 7.21
CA MET A 138 -2.72 -26.60 6.38
C MET A 138 -1.70 -25.69 7.07
N ILE A 139 -2.15 -24.64 7.76
CA ILE A 139 -1.29 -23.75 8.56
C ILE A 139 -0.56 -24.53 9.67
N GLN A 140 -1.25 -25.46 10.34
CA GLN A 140 -0.61 -26.33 11.32
C GLN A 140 0.49 -27.22 10.71
N ALA A 141 0.29 -27.68 9.48
CA ALA A 141 1.32 -28.43 8.75
C ALA A 141 2.52 -27.56 8.40
N VAL A 142 2.31 -26.29 8.04
CA VAL A 142 3.37 -25.28 7.82
C VAL A 142 4.17 -25.05 9.11
N GLN A 143 3.47 -24.87 10.24
CA GLN A 143 4.10 -24.69 11.57
C GLN A 143 4.97 -25.88 11.97
N LYS A 144 4.49 -27.11 11.75
CA LYS A 144 5.26 -28.34 12.01
C LYS A 144 6.55 -28.45 11.18
N LYS A 145 6.59 -27.78 10.03
CA LYS A 145 7.79 -27.67 9.17
C LYS A 145 8.72 -26.49 9.53
N GLY A 146 8.41 -25.75 10.59
CA GLY A 146 9.17 -24.59 11.03
C GLY A 146 9.13 -23.41 10.04
N LYS A 147 8.10 -23.34 9.18
CA LYS A 147 7.92 -22.26 8.21
C LYS A 147 6.97 -21.20 8.76
N LYS A 148 7.13 -19.97 8.24
CA LYS A 148 6.24 -18.82 8.49
C LYS A 148 5.47 -18.48 7.23
N ILE A 149 4.29 -17.88 7.39
CA ILE A 149 3.45 -17.42 6.28
C ILE A 149 3.35 -15.89 6.37
N LEU A 150 3.66 -15.20 5.27
CA LEU A 150 3.25 -13.83 5.05
C LEU A 150 2.05 -13.81 4.11
N ILE A 151 1.00 -13.10 4.49
CA ILE A 151 -0.14 -12.78 3.63
C ILE A 151 -0.04 -11.29 3.32
N GLY A 152 0.19 -10.95 2.04
CA GLY A 152 0.16 -9.60 1.52
C GLY A 152 -1.18 -9.31 0.85
N ILE A 153 -1.81 -8.17 1.17
CA ILE A 153 -3.04 -7.72 0.50
C ILE A 153 -2.92 -6.24 0.18
N ASP A 154 -2.92 -5.92 -1.11
CA ASP A 154 -2.89 -4.54 -1.57
C ASP A 154 -4.31 -3.95 -1.65
N GLU A 155 -4.43 -2.64 -1.39
CA GLU A 155 -5.67 -1.86 -1.50
C GLU A 155 -6.87 -2.44 -0.72
N VAL A 156 -6.67 -2.82 0.54
CA VAL A 156 -7.75 -3.33 1.38
C VAL A 156 -8.85 -2.29 1.60
N SER A 157 -10.09 -2.75 1.59
CA SER A 157 -11.28 -1.98 1.94
C SER A 157 -12.23 -2.84 2.78
N LYS A 158 -13.24 -2.21 3.38
CA LYS A 158 -14.27 -2.94 4.12
C LYS A 158 -15.18 -3.69 3.13
N SER A 159 -14.82 -4.92 2.82
CA SER A 159 -15.61 -5.88 2.05
C SER A 159 -16.00 -7.07 2.94
N GLU A 160 -16.98 -7.84 2.48
CA GLU A 160 -17.40 -9.07 3.17
C GLU A 160 -16.24 -10.08 3.26
N GLU A 161 -15.47 -10.24 2.17
CA GLU A 161 -14.32 -11.14 2.11
C GLU A 161 -13.20 -10.72 3.08
N MET A 162 -12.90 -9.42 3.17
CA MET A 162 -11.91 -8.92 4.12
C MET A 162 -12.37 -9.10 5.57
N VAL A 163 -13.65 -8.90 5.88
CA VAL A 163 -14.18 -9.10 7.23
C VAL A 163 -14.14 -10.58 7.61
N LYS A 164 -14.51 -11.48 6.69
CA LYS A 164 -14.45 -12.94 6.87
C LYS A 164 -12.99 -13.38 7.11
N PHE A 165 -12.07 -13.00 6.24
CA PHE A 165 -10.65 -13.28 6.39
C PHE A 165 -10.10 -12.77 7.73
N ALA A 166 -10.36 -11.51 8.07
CA ALA A 166 -9.85 -10.92 9.29
C ALA A 166 -10.41 -11.62 10.55
N SER A 167 -11.64 -12.12 10.50
CA SER A 167 -12.20 -12.93 11.60
C SER A 167 -11.43 -14.25 11.79
N GLU A 168 -11.16 -14.98 10.71
CA GLU A 168 -10.36 -16.21 10.75
C GLU A 168 -8.91 -15.94 11.15
N TYR A 169 -8.30 -14.91 10.59
CA TYR A 169 -6.95 -14.49 10.95
C TYR A 169 -6.83 -14.18 12.46
N GLY A 170 -7.83 -13.52 13.04
CA GLY A 170 -7.88 -13.30 14.49
C GLY A 170 -7.94 -14.59 15.31
N ARG A 171 -8.51 -15.69 14.77
CA ARG A 171 -8.44 -17.02 15.39
C ARG A 171 -7.03 -17.60 15.31
N TRP A 172 -6.37 -17.48 14.15
CA TRP A 172 -4.99 -17.95 13.95
C TRP A 172 -4.00 -17.27 14.87
N LEU A 173 -4.15 -15.94 15.06
CA LEU A 173 -3.33 -15.19 16.03
C LEU A 173 -3.49 -15.73 17.46
N ARG A 174 -4.73 -15.98 17.91
CA ARG A 174 -4.97 -16.51 19.26
C ARG A 174 -4.43 -17.94 19.43
N ALA A 175 -4.41 -18.71 18.36
CA ALA A 175 -3.84 -20.06 18.33
C ALA A 175 -2.29 -20.07 18.29
N GLY A 176 -1.65 -18.90 18.11
CA GLY A 176 -0.20 -18.79 18.03
C GLY A 176 0.41 -19.33 16.74
N TYR A 177 -0.35 -19.36 15.66
CA TYR A 177 0.18 -19.80 14.38
C TYR A 177 1.14 -18.77 13.77
N PRO A 178 2.18 -19.23 13.05
CA PRO A 178 3.21 -18.35 12.45
C PRO A 178 2.71 -17.70 11.15
N VAL A 179 1.58 -16.99 11.23
CA VAL A 179 0.95 -16.29 10.12
C VAL A 179 1.01 -14.78 10.35
N TYR A 180 1.59 -14.08 9.41
CA TYR A 180 1.82 -12.64 9.44
C TYR A 180 1.04 -11.98 8.32
N PHE A 181 0.62 -10.74 8.53
CA PHE A 181 -0.23 -10.03 7.60
C PHE A 181 0.27 -8.60 7.37
N VAL A 182 0.51 -8.26 6.11
CA VAL A 182 0.81 -6.89 5.69
C VAL A 182 -0.23 -6.46 4.68
N CYS A 183 -0.89 -5.36 4.95
CA CYS A 183 -1.85 -4.80 4.00
C CYS A 183 -1.59 -3.34 3.71
N THR A 184 -2.00 -2.90 2.53
CA THR A 184 -1.99 -1.49 2.16
C THR A 184 -3.41 -0.98 1.97
N GLY A 185 -3.61 0.32 2.13
CA GLY A 185 -4.90 0.95 1.87
C GLY A 185 -4.86 2.46 2.07
N LEU A 186 -5.92 3.12 1.60
CA LEU A 186 -6.16 4.51 1.97
C LEU A 186 -6.51 4.60 3.46
N TYR A 187 -6.20 5.74 4.06
CA TYR A 187 -6.43 5.93 5.49
C TYR A 187 -7.88 5.62 5.91
N GLU A 188 -8.86 6.07 5.14
CA GLU A 188 -10.28 5.84 5.40
C GLU A 188 -10.65 4.36 5.35
N ASN A 189 -10.21 3.65 4.32
CA ASN A 189 -10.48 2.22 4.16
C ASN A 189 -9.91 1.40 5.33
N ILE A 190 -8.70 1.71 5.75
CA ILE A 190 -8.07 1.10 6.93
C ILE A 190 -8.86 1.43 8.20
N GLN A 191 -9.34 2.67 8.36
CA GLN A 191 -10.13 3.07 9.52
C GLN A 191 -11.49 2.38 9.54
N GLU A 192 -12.20 2.30 8.41
CA GLU A 192 -13.48 1.59 8.32
C GLU A 192 -13.34 0.12 8.68
N LEU A 193 -12.31 -0.55 8.16
CA LEU A 193 -12.02 -1.95 8.50
C LEU A 193 -11.65 -2.10 9.97
N SER A 194 -10.86 -1.17 10.53
CA SER A 194 -10.46 -1.15 11.96
C SER A 194 -11.64 -0.95 12.91
N ASN A 195 -12.72 -0.33 12.45
CA ASN A 195 -13.94 -0.07 13.24
C ASN A 195 -14.95 -1.22 13.17
N VAL A 196 -14.69 -2.28 12.41
CA VAL A 196 -15.55 -3.47 12.38
C VAL A 196 -15.51 -4.14 13.76
N LYS A 197 -16.70 -4.44 14.30
CA LYS A 197 -16.82 -5.17 15.57
C LYS A 197 -16.09 -6.50 15.47
N ASN A 198 -15.43 -6.89 16.53
CA ASN A 198 -14.67 -8.15 16.65
C ASN A 198 -13.31 -8.19 15.92
N LEU A 199 -12.91 -7.17 15.17
CA LEU A 199 -11.56 -7.06 14.60
C LEU A 199 -10.61 -6.26 15.50
N THR A 200 -10.62 -6.55 16.80
CA THR A 200 -9.82 -5.80 17.79
C THR A 200 -8.33 -5.87 17.56
N PHE A 201 -7.82 -6.99 17.04
CA PHE A 201 -6.42 -7.14 16.67
C PHE A 201 -6.03 -6.18 15.54
N PHE A 202 -6.86 -6.05 14.50
CA PHE A 202 -6.61 -5.17 13.37
C PHE A 202 -6.61 -3.69 13.80
N ARG A 203 -7.47 -3.32 14.74
CA ARG A 203 -7.47 -1.97 15.33
C ARG A 203 -6.16 -1.67 16.06
N ARG A 204 -5.57 -2.66 16.74
CA ARG A 204 -4.33 -2.52 17.53
C ARG A 204 -3.07 -2.71 16.71
N ALA A 205 -3.17 -3.29 15.52
CA ALA A 205 -2.04 -3.57 14.64
C ALA A 205 -1.24 -2.31 14.30
N ALA A 206 0.06 -2.47 14.12
CA ALA A 206 0.97 -1.41 13.75
C ALA A 206 0.52 -0.72 12.45
N THR A 207 0.60 0.60 12.43
CA THR A 207 0.25 1.39 11.26
C THR A 207 1.48 2.16 10.80
N VAL A 208 1.97 1.79 9.64
CA VAL A 208 3.10 2.43 8.97
C VAL A 208 2.55 3.42 7.96
N LYS A 209 2.84 4.70 8.14
CA LYS A 209 2.45 5.75 7.20
C LYS A 209 3.57 5.95 6.19
N THR A 210 3.24 6.01 4.90
CA THR A 210 4.21 6.42 3.89
C THR A 210 4.67 7.85 4.13
N GLU A 211 5.97 8.08 4.02
CA GLU A 211 6.59 9.39 4.15
C GLU A 211 7.17 9.84 2.81
N PRO A 212 7.45 11.15 2.65
CA PRO A 212 8.14 11.63 1.47
C PRO A 212 9.48 10.92 1.27
N LEU A 213 9.80 10.56 0.04
CA LEU A 213 11.09 9.96 -0.32
C LEU A 213 12.25 10.88 0.08
N ASN A 214 13.35 10.28 0.51
CA ASN A 214 14.54 11.01 0.94
C ASN A 214 15.12 11.85 -0.20
N MET A 215 15.23 13.15 0.03
CA MET A 215 15.68 14.16 -0.96
C MET A 215 17.09 13.85 -1.50
N ILE A 216 18.01 13.41 -0.65
CA ILE A 216 19.38 13.11 -1.05
C ILE A 216 19.39 11.88 -1.96
N ARG A 217 18.67 10.82 -1.58
CA ARG A 217 18.56 9.59 -2.38
C ARG A 217 17.90 9.85 -3.74
N MET A 218 16.86 10.69 -3.79
CA MET A 218 16.24 11.10 -5.06
C MET A 218 17.21 11.87 -5.95
N THR A 219 17.96 12.82 -5.37
CA THR A 219 18.96 13.61 -6.10
C THR A 219 20.03 12.72 -6.73
N GLU A 220 20.58 11.77 -5.96
CA GLU A 220 21.58 10.83 -6.48
C GLU A 220 20.99 9.90 -7.55
N MET A 221 19.74 9.49 -7.39
CA MET A 221 19.04 8.65 -8.37
C MET A 221 18.85 9.38 -9.69
N TYR A 222 18.37 10.65 -9.68
CA TYR A 222 18.24 11.45 -10.88
C TYR A 222 19.60 11.70 -11.54
N ARG A 223 20.61 12.10 -10.73
CA ARG A 223 21.97 12.34 -11.24
C ARG A 223 22.52 11.13 -11.96
N SER A 224 22.44 9.97 -11.35
CA SER A 224 23.03 8.72 -11.88
C SER A 224 22.26 8.15 -13.06
N LYS A 225 20.94 8.20 -13.04
CA LYS A 225 20.10 7.55 -14.07
C LYS A 225 19.86 8.43 -15.30
N LEU A 226 19.88 9.75 -15.14
CA LEU A 226 19.70 10.72 -16.23
C LEU A 226 21.03 11.32 -16.73
N HIS A 227 22.15 11.02 -16.04
CA HIS A 227 23.48 11.55 -16.35
C HIS A 227 23.51 13.09 -16.38
N ILE A 228 22.80 13.74 -15.45
CA ILE A 228 22.71 15.19 -15.29
C ILE A 228 23.58 15.68 -14.14
N ASP A 229 23.84 17.00 -14.09
CA ASP A 229 24.57 17.59 -12.98
C ASP A 229 23.78 17.60 -11.68
N ILE A 230 24.49 17.79 -10.55
CA ILE A 230 23.91 17.74 -9.22
C ILE A 230 22.91 18.88 -8.95
N GLY A 231 23.05 20.03 -9.61
CA GLY A 231 22.17 21.19 -9.49
C GLY A 231 20.80 20.87 -10.08
N GLN A 232 20.79 20.39 -11.31
CA GLN A 232 19.57 19.92 -12.00
C GLN A 232 18.88 18.79 -11.25
N ALA A 233 19.64 17.77 -10.79
CA ALA A 233 19.09 16.65 -10.02
C ALA A 233 18.44 17.11 -8.71
N ARG A 234 19.05 18.08 -8.02
CA ARG A 234 18.51 18.66 -6.79
C ARG A 234 17.24 19.47 -7.04
N GLU A 235 17.20 20.22 -8.14
CA GLU A 235 16.01 20.97 -8.55
C GLU A 235 14.83 20.01 -8.82
N MET A 236 15.04 18.97 -9.63
CA MET A 236 14.05 17.94 -9.88
C MET A 236 13.52 17.30 -8.58
N SER A 237 14.42 17.02 -7.64
CA SER A 237 14.03 16.44 -6.33
C SER A 237 13.17 17.42 -5.52
N LYS A 238 13.46 18.72 -5.54
CA LYS A 238 12.65 19.75 -4.86
C LYS A 238 11.27 19.88 -5.48
N ILE A 239 11.16 19.84 -6.80
CA ILE A 239 9.90 19.90 -7.54
C ILE A 239 8.95 18.78 -7.09
N THR A 240 9.44 17.58 -6.91
CA THR A 240 8.62 16.43 -6.58
C THR A 240 8.23 16.33 -5.09
N LYS A 241 8.82 17.17 -4.20
CA LYS A 241 8.56 17.22 -2.75
C LYS A 241 8.62 15.81 -2.06
N GLY A 242 9.33 14.85 -2.65
CA GLY A 242 9.38 13.48 -2.14
C GLY A 242 8.16 12.61 -2.47
N TYR A 243 7.22 13.10 -3.26
CA TYR A 243 6.06 12.34 -3.69
C TYR A 243 6.49 11.27 -4.71
N ALA A 244 6.31 9.99 -4.36
CA ALA A 244 6.88 8.87 -5.11
C ALA A 244 6.41 8.81 -6.57
N TYR A 245 5.12 9.06 -6.84
CA TYR A 245 4.61 9.10 -8.21
C TYR A 245 5.23 10.24 -9.01
N ALA A 246 5.31 11.45 -8.44
CA ALA A 246 5.94 12.59 -9.11
C ALA A 246 7.43 12.35 -9.39
N PHE A 247 8.14 11.69 -8.47
CA PHE A 247 9.54 11.30 -8.66
C PHE A 247 9.72 10.41 -9.89
N GLN A 248 8.91 9.38 -10.01
CA GLN A 248 8.99 8.46 -11.16
C GLN A 248 8.55 9.15 -12.46
N GLU A 249 7.43 9.89 -12.45
CA GLU A 249 6.90 10.56 -13.64
C GLU A 249 7.86 11.62 -14.18
N LEU A 250 8.40 12.49 -13.31
CA LEU A 250 9.40 13.46 -13.73
C LEU A 250 10.64 12.78 -14.34
N GLY A 251 11.07 11.66 -13.74
CA GLY A 251 12.16 10.86 -14.28
C GLY A 251 11.85 10.29 -15.67
N VAL A 252 10.64 9.76 -15.86
CA VAL A 252 10.16 9.25 -17.17
C VAL A 252 10.18 10.35 -18.22
N LEU A 253 9.62 11.51 -17.89
CA LEU A 253 9.53 12.66 -18.80
C LEU A 253 10.91 13.21 -19.17
N CYS A 254 11.79 13.40 -18.18
CA CYS A 254 13.14 13.89 -18.41
C CYS A 254 14.00 12.91 -19.22
N PHE A 255 13.82 11.60 -19.05
CA PHE A 255 14.51 10.60 -19.87
C PHE A 255 14.06 10.64 -21.34
N LYS A 256 12.78 10.97 -21.59
CA LYS A 256 12.19 11.06 -22.94
C LYS A 256 12.34 12.42 -23.61
N LYS A 257 12.75 13.45 -22.85
CA LYS A 257 12.87 14.82 -23.40
C LYS A 257 13.86 14.88 -24.55
N LYS A 258 13.62 15.80 -25.50
CA LYS A 258 14.57 16.12 -26.55
C LYS A 258 15.71 17.00 -25.98
N ASP A 259 16.86 16.99 -26.64
CA ASP A 259 18.01 17.79 -26.23
C ASP A 259 17.71 19.31 -26.25
N THR A 260 16.71 19.72 -27.03
CA THR A 260 16.26 21.11 -27.13
C THR A 260 15.25 21.55 -26.07
N GLU A 261 14.71 20.60 -25.28
CA GLU A 261 13.74 20.87 -24.22
C GLU A 261 14.46 21.14 -22.89
N SER A 262 14.06 22.18 -22.19
CA SER A 262 14.49 22.48 -20.82
C SER A 262 13.66 21.71 -19.78
N LEU A 263 14.00 21.84 -18.51
CA LEU A 263 13.18 21.29 -17.43
C LEU A 263 11.81 21.99 -17.37
N GLU A 264 11.79 23.29 -17.56
CA GLU A 264 10.58 24.12 -17.56
C GLU A 264 9.57 23.68 -18.63
N ASP A 265 10.05 23.24 -19.81
CA ASP A 265 9.20 22.71 -20.88
C ASP A 265 8.54 21.36 -20.51
N ILE A 266 9.11 20.66 -19.55
CA ILE A 266 8.60 19.36 -19.05
C ILE A 266 7.54 19.53 -17.95
N LEU A 267 7.63 20.59 -17.13
CA LEU A 267 6.74 20.78 -15.98
C LEU A 267 5.24 20.81 -16.33
N PRO A 268 4.78 21.41 -17.45
CA PRO A 268 3.36 21.33 -17.83
C PRO A 268 2.89 19.90 -18.08
N LYS A 269 3.74 19.03 -18.65
CA LYS A 269 3.45 17.62 -18.86
C LYS A 269 3.33 16.89 -17.52
N LEU A 270 4.28 17.14 -16.60
CA LEU A 270 4.23 16.57 -15.24
C LEU A 270 2.94 16.95 -14.51
N LYS A 271 2.55 18.24 -14.56
CA LYS A 271 1.31 18.72 -13.95
C LYS A 271 0.10 18.00 -14.51
N ALA A 272 -0.01 17.88 -15.83
CA ALA A 272 -1.12 17.18 -16.50
C ALA A 272 -1.24 15.73 -16.02
N GLU A 273 -0.11 15.00 -15.92
CA GLU A 273 -0.09 13.62 -15.44
C GLU A 273 -0.50 13.52 -13.96
N LEU A 274 0.04 14.40 -13.09
CA LEU A 274 -0.34 14.44 -11.67
C LEU A 274 -1.82 14.73 -11.48
N PHE A 275 -2.37 15.67 -12.26
CA PHE A 275 -3.76 16.09 -12.18
C PHE A 275 -4.71 14.94 -12.59
N ALA A 276 -4.46 14.33 -13.75
CA ALA A 276 -5.30 13.29 -14.31
C ALA A 276 -5.26 11.98 -13.52
N TYR A 277 -4.06 11.52 -13.13
CA TYR A 277 -3.91 10.16 -12.56
C TYR A 277 -3.93 10.12 -11.03
N SER A 278 -3.77 11.26 -10.36
CA SER A 278 -3.68 11.26 -8.90
C SER A 278 -4.63 12.27 -8.25
N TYR A 279 -4.59 13.54 -8.63
CA TYR A 279 -5.22 14.61 -7.86
C TYR A 279 -6.74 14.64 -8.01
N GLU A 280 -7.26 14.33 -9.19
CA GLU A 280 -8.70 14.17 -9.40
C GLU A 280 -9.29 13.16 -8.39
N LYS A 281 -8.67 11.99 -8.27
CA LYS A 281 -9.13 10.95 -7.33
C LYS A 281 -8.95 11.35 -5.87
N ILE A 282 -7.81 11.97 -5.53
CA ILE A 282 -7.58 12.47 -4.17
C ILE A 282 -8.66 13.49 -3.79
N TRP A 283 -9.02 14.38 -4.71
CA TRP A 283 -10.05 15.39 -4.50
C TRP A 283 -11.45 14.80 -4.39
N GLU A 284 -11.82 13.87 -5.26
CA GLU A 284 -13.09 13.16 -5.21
C GLU A 284 -13.31 12.42 -3.87
N GLU A 285 -12.26 11.85 -3.31
CA GLU A 285 -12.28 11.14 -2.03
C GLU A 285 -12.36 12.05 -0.80
N MET A 286 -12.24 13.38 -0.96
CA MET A 286 -12.33 14.35 0.14
C MET A 286 -13.78 14.69 0.49
N THR A 287 -14.03 14.87 1.80
CA THR A 287 -15.28 15.45 2.25
C THR A 287 -15.36 16.94 1.87
N GLU A 288 -16.58 17.51 1.85
CA GLU A 288 -16.76 18.94 1.59
C GLU A 288 -15.90 19.83 2.50
N MET A 289 -15.80 19.49 3.79
CA MET A 289 -15.00 20.25 4.75
C MET A 289 -13.50 20.06 4.56
N ASP A 290 -13.05 18.89 4.08
CA ASP A 290 -11.64 18.71 3.71
C ASP A 290 -11.29 19.57 2.50
N ARG A 291 -12.14 19.56 1.46
CA ARG A 291 -11.98 20.41 0.28
C ARG A 291 -11.96 21.89 0.66
N PHE A 292 -12.89 22.32 1.50
CA PHE A 292 -12.92 23.68 2.01
C PHE A 292 -11.61 24.06 2.72
N LEU A 293 -11.11 23.22 3.64
CA LEU A 293 -9.84 23.51 4.31
C LEU A 293 -8.66 23.54 3.33
N VAL A 294 -8.59 22.62 2.39
CA VAL A 294 -7.52 22.56 1.37
C VAL A 294 -7.57 23.79 0.46
N SER A 295 -8.75 24.25 0.03
CA SER A 295 -8.88 25.44 -0.84
C SER A 295 -8.38 26.72 -0.17
N LEU A 296 -8.47 26.83 1.17
CA LEU A 296 -7.93 27.97 1.91
C LEU A 296 -6.39 28.01 1.94
N LEU A 297 -5.72 26.88 1.62
CA LEU A 297 -4.26 26.71 1.74
C LEU A 297 -3.54 26.84 0.39
N THR A 298 -4.16 27.43 -0.61
CA THR A 298 -3.62 27.47 -1.97
C THR A 298 -2.78 28.72 -2.29
N GLU A 299 -2.92 29.82 -1.52
CA GLU A 299 -2.30 31.11 -1.83
C GLU A 299 -0.86 31.27 -1.33
N LYS A 300 -0.47 30.48 -0.32
CA LYS A 300 0.87 30.51 0.29
C LYS A 300 1.42 29.09 0.42
N GLU A 301 2.72 28.97 0.53
CA GLU A 301 3.38 27.67 0.78
C GLU A 301 3.09 27.14 2.17
N GLU A 302 3.05 28.00 3.19
CA GLU A 302 2.84 27.65 4.59
C GLU A 302 1.90 28.61 5.29
N TYR A 303 1.10 28.11 6.22
CA TYR A 303 0.15 28.86 7.02
C TYR A 303 0.32 28.60 8.50
N LYS A 304 0.26 29.65 9.32
CA LYS A 304 0.13 29.49 10.77
C LYS A 304 -1.29 29.06 11.14
N ARG A 305 -1.42 28.33 12.25
CA ARG A 305 -2.73 27.88 12.76
C ARG A 305 -3.73 29.04 12.88
N GLU A 306 -3.32 30.20 13.40
CA GLU A 306 -4.17 31.38 13.60
C GLU A 306 -4.69 31.93 12.25
N GLU A 307 -3.83 31.99 11.24
CA GLU A 307 -4.23 32.42 9.89
C GLU A 307 -5.33 31.53 9.33
N VAL A 308 -5.16 30.20 9.48
CA VAL A 308 -6.15 29.23 8.99
C VAL A 308 -7.47 29.36 9.74
N LEU A 309 -7.44 29.49 11.06
CA LEU A 309 -8.65 29.69 11.87
C LEU A 309 -9.42 30.96 11.45
N ASN A 310 -8.68 32.05 11.17
CA ASN A 310 -9.28 33.29 10.66
C ASN A 310 -9.91 33.11 9.29
N LEU A 311 -9.23 32.39 8.36
CA LEU A 311 -9.77 32.08 7.04
C LEU A 311 -11.02 31.17 7.11
N MET A 312 -11.05 30.22 8.04
CA MET A 312 -12.21 29.35 8.25
C MET A 312 -13.41 30.05 8.89
N GLY A 313 -13.19 31.16 9.63
CA GLY A 313 -14.24 31.93 10.30
C GLY A 313 -15.15 31.04 11.19
N ALA A 314 -16.46 31.13 10.96
CA ALA A 314 -17.45 30.37 11.73
C ALA A 314 -17.30 28.82 11.63
N ARG A 315 -16.60 28.32 10.61
CA ARG A 315 -16.36 26.87 10.39
C ARG A 315 -15.14 26.34 11.15
N SER A 316 -14.43 27.16 11.93
CA SER A 316 -13.17 26.81 12.61
C SER A 316 -13.33 25.82 13.80
N GLY A 317 -14.53 25.59 14.31
CA GLY A 317 -14.77 24.77 15.52
C GLY A 317 -14.20 23.36 15.49
N ASN A 318 -14.16 22.73 14.33
CA ASN A 318 -13.63 21.37 14.15
C ASN A 318 -12.30 21.32 13.36
N TYR A 319 -11.57 22.44 13.26
CA TYR A 319 -10.32 22.56 12.51
C TYR A 319 -9.33 21.44 12.85
N SER A 320 -9.10 21.17 14.14
CA SER A 320 -8.12 20.16 14.57
C SER A 320 -8.44 18.78 14.01
N MET A 321 -9.72 18.41 13.98
CA MET A 321 -10.17 17.11 13.44
C MET A 321 -9.90 17.01 11.92
N TYR A 322 -10.24 18.04 11.15
CA TYR A 322 -10.01 18.07 9.70
C TYR A 322 -8.52 18.11 9.37
N ARG A 323 -7.75 18.96 10.07
CA ARG A 323 -6.31 19.03 9.93
C ARG A 323 -5.66 17.67 10.19
N ASP A 324 -5.96 17.03 11.32
CA ASP A 324 -5.37 15.76 11.71
C ASP A 324 -5.72 14.63 10.73
N ARG A 325 -6.95 14.64 10.20
CA ARG A 325 -7.36 13.71 9.15
C ARG A 325 -6.55 13.92 7.87
N LEU A 326 -6.42 15.14 7.37
CA LEU A 326 -5.66 15.46 6.17
C LEU A 326 -4.16 15.17 6.31
N ILE A 327 -3.59 15.36 7.51
CA ILE A 327 -2.21 14.95 7.82
C ILE A 327 -2.08 13.43 7.77
N LYS A 328 -3.00 12.69 8.37
CA LYS A 328 -3.01 11.22 8.34
C LYS A 328 -3.18 10.67 6.93
N ARG A 329 -3.95 11.35 6.09
CA ARG A 329 -4.08 11.04 4.65
C ARG A 329 -2.82 11.36 3.83
N GLY A 330 -1.90 12.18 4.34
CA GLY A 330 -0.71 12.62 3.61
C GLY A 330 -0.97 13.79 2.65
N ILE A 331 -2.04 14.53 2.83
CA ILE A 331 -2.41 15.70 2.02
C ILE A 331 -1.83 16.97 2.60
N LEU A 332 -1.74 17.05 3.92
CA LEU A 332 -1.10 18.16 4.64
C LEU A 332 0.17 17.69 5.36
N ASN A 333 1.15 18.57 5.38
CA ASN A 333 2.27 18.53 6.29
C ASN A 333 2.04 19.48 7.46
N SER A 334 2.55 19.13 8.63
CA SER A 334 2.56 20.01 9.80
C SER A 334 3.96 20.07 10.39
N ARG A 335 4.51 21.25 10.52
CA ARG A 335 5.85 21.46 11.07
C ARG A 335 5.86 22.71 11.94
N GLN A 336 6.21 22.57 13.22
CA GLN A 336 6.44 23.71 14.14
C GLN A 336 5.31 24.75 14.17
N GLY A 337 4.04 24.30 14.15
CA GLY A 337 2.88 25.18 14.18
C GLY A 337 2.43 25.72 12.81
N PHE A 338 3.12 25.34 11.74
CA PHE A 338 2.73 25.62 10.36
C PHE A 338 2.09 24.39 9.72
N ILE A 339 1.22 24.65 8.75
CA ILE A 339 0.68 23.63 7.84
C ILE A 339 0.92 24.03 6.40
N SER A 340 1.10 23.05 5.53
CA SER A 340 1.30 23.22 4.10
C SER A 340 0.70 22.06 3.31
N LEU A 341 0.45 22.26 2.01
CA LEU A 341 0.08 21.19 1.10
C LEU A 341 1.30 20.29 0.83
N ALA A 342 1.13 19.00 1.06
CA ALA A 342 2.22 18.03 0.96
C ALA A 342 2.59 17.69 -0.49
N LEU A 343 1.63 17.74 -1.40
CA LEU A 343 1.78 17.27 -2.78
C LEU A 343 2.29 18.39 -3.71
N PRO A 344 3.18 18.09 -4.67
CA PRO A 344 3.67 19.07 -5.63
C PRO A 344 2.53 19.57 -6.54
N TYR A 345 2.45 20.87 -6.81
CA TYR A 345 1.43 21.50 -7.67
C TYR A 345 -0.04 21.27 -7.27
N PHE A 346 -0.30 20.72 -6.08
CA PHE A 346 -1.68 20.46 -5.66
C PHE A 346 -2.48 21.75 -5.43
N ALA A 347 -1.82 22.83 -4.97
CA ALA A 347 -2.43 24.14 -4.87
C ALA A 347 -2.91 24.67 -6.24
N GLU A 348 -2.12 24.46 -7.30
CA GLU A 348 -2.48 24.85 -8.67
C GLU A 348 -3.67 24.02 -9.16
N TYR A 349 -3.64 22.71 -8.96
CA TYR A 349 -4.77 21.86 -9.29
C TYR A 349 -6.09 22.35 -8.65
N VAL A 350 -6.07 22.65 -7.35
CA VAL A 350 -7.26 23.10 -6.63
C VAL A 350 -7.75 24.47 -7.15
N LYS A 351 -6.84 25.39 -7.50
CA LYS A 351 -7.21 26.69 -8.06
C LYS A 351 -7.83 26.61 -9.46
N ASP A 352 -7.31 25.70 -10.29
CA ASP A 352 -7.65 25.64 -11.71
C ASP A 352 -8.89 24.78 -11.98
N TYR A 353 -9.19 23.78 -11.12
CA TYR A 353 -10.20 22.75 -11.39
C TYR A 353 -11.28 22.62 -10.32
N CYS A 354 -11.16 23.30 -9.20
CA CYS A 354 -12.02 23.16 -8.05
C CYS A 354 -12.57 24.47 -7.52
#